data_57137e0a2475d0b838f719684d651d46
#
_entry.id   57137e0a2475d0b838f719684d651d46
#
_cell.length_a   1.000
_cell.length_b   1.000
_cell.length_c   1.000
_cell.angle_alpha   90.00
_cell.angle_beta   90.00
_cell.angle_gamma   90.00
#
_symmetry.space_group_name_H-M   'P 1'
#
loop_
_entity.id
_entity.type
_entity.pdbx_description
1 polymer ?
#
loop_
_entity_poly.entity_id
_entity_poly.type
_entity_poly.pdbx_seq_one_letter_code
_entity_poly.pdbx_strand_id
1 'polypeptide(L)'
;MAKPKTPMGNAKPRLHSPLLKGKTRGDEVIEFAKKLGEPLMPWQELIVRDFFAVDKNDKFIRRTGLLLVARQSGKSHLGRIMCLAHLFLFKSPRVLIASSNRAMALVSFREMAYTIESHDFLNCQVKAIRHANGTESIELLPEFGGCRLDVVAATRDGARGRTSWFTWGDEMREWSQEAVTAITPTTRATDGQTFWTSNAGDAFSLPLNNLKERAAENPPKTFGFYEYSAPNMLKVDTNSKAFWEGVAMANPALGIRVSREAIEESLSTSSHDEIMTELLCLWVSSLQSPFPPGSLEECGDNSLQMSPGAYTVFGFDVSPSKRMASLCAGQILPDGRIGIGVLQQWQNDIAINDLEVAAGIKAWADIYRPRQIMFDKYATQTIADRLANAGQVVEDCSSNNFYQACGDLLDSIVTKRMVHNGQRSIIESFDNVAAKVSDSAWRIIKRKSAGDISIPISVAMIVWKLTKPQQVAAIYSE
;
A
#
# COMPACT_ATOMS: atom_id res chain seq x y z
N MET A 1 -0.88 29.74 -26.62
CA MET A 1 -2.26 29.21 -26.46
C MET A 1 -2.78 29.65 -25.09
N ALA A 2 -4.05 30.04 -24.97
CA ALA A 2 -4.64 30.36 -23.68
C ALA A 2 -4.70 29.08 -22.80
N LYS A 3 -4.34 29.22 -21.49
CA LYS A 3 -4.45 28.09 -20.53
C LYS A 3 -5.90 27.60 -20.48
N PRO A 4 -6.17 26.30 -20.42
CA PRO A 4 -7.52 25.76 -20.30
C PRO A 4 -8.18 26.29 -19.00
N LYS A 5 -9.48 26.56 -19.07
CA LYS A 5 -10.25 26.98 -17.88
C LYS A 5 -10.22 25.85 -16.84
N THR A 6 -9.96 26.18 -15.59
CA THR A 6 -9.99 25.23 -14.48
C THR A 6 -11.43 24.79 -14.20
N PRO A 7 -11.77 23.51 -14.27
CA PRO A 7 -13.09 23.05 -13.86
C PRO A 7 -13.22 23.13 -12.33
N MET A 8 -14.46 23.20 -11.86
CA MET A 8 -14.77 23.00 -10.43
C MET A 8 -14.63 21.52 -10.08
N GLY A 9 -14.24 21.25 -8.84
CA GLY A 9 -14.16 19.89 -8.31
C GLY A 9 -15.53 19.18 -8.36
N ASN A 10 -15.53 17.90 -8.69
CA ASN A 10 -16.76 17.12 -8.85
C ASN A 10 -17.38 16.78 -7.48
N ALA A 11 -18.62 17.17 -7.26
CA ALA A 11 -19.35 16.81 -6.04
C ALA A 11 -19.69 15.31 -5.97
N LYS A 12 -19.87 14.65 -7.12
CA LYS A 12 -20.19 13.22 -7.21
C LYS A 12 -18.89 12.41 -7.38
N PRO A 13 -18.70 11.31 -6.60
CA PRO A 13 -17.52 10.45 -6.75
C PRO A 13 -17.52 9.76 -8.12
N ARG A 14 -16.34 9.49 -8.66
CA ARG A 14 -16.16 8.80 -9.94
C ARG A 14 -16.66 7.35 -9.86
N LEU A 15 -16.28 6.65 -8.79
CA LEU A 15 -16.77 5.31 -8.48
C LEU A 15 -17.48 5.33 -7.13
N HIS A 16 -18.63 4.69 -7.06
CA HIS A 16 -19.37 4.63 -5.80
C HIS A 16 -20.37 3.46 -5.81
N SER A 17 -20.68 2.95 -4.60
CA SER A 17 -21.82 2.06 -4.42
C SER A 17 -23.14 2.81 -4.77
N PRO A 18 -24.20 2.11 -5.16
CA PRO A 18 -25.48 2.77 -5.41
C PRO A 18 -25.90 3.64 -4.23
N LEU A 19 -26.09 4.95 -4.47
CA LEU A 19 -26.49 5.89 -3.43
C LEU A 19 -27.90 5.56 -2.92
N LEU A 20 -28.08 5.60 -1.61
CA LEU A 20 -29.36 5.32 -0.97
C LEU A 20 -30.32 6.50 -1.18
N LYS A 21 -31.57 6.16 -1.47
CA LYS A 21 -32.67 7.12 -1.58
C LYS A 21 -33.60 6.92 -0.38
N GLY A 22 -34.20 8.01 0.08
CA GLY A 22 -35.15 7.98 1.17
C GLY A 22 -34.75 8.80 2.37
N LYS A 23 -35.19 8.42 3.56
CA LYS A 23 -34.95 9.14 4.81
C LYS A 23 -33.48 9.09 5.17
N THR A 24 -32.94 10.23 5.60
CA THR A 24 -31.55 10.34 6.04
C THR A 24 -31.46 11.29 7.25
N ARG A 25 -30.54 11.01 8.13
CA ARG A 25 -30.12 11.92 9.20
C ARG A 25 -28.93 12.80 8.77
N GLY A 26 -28.47 12.64 7.53
CA GLY A 26 -27.38 13.45 6.97
C GLY A 26 -27.71 14.95 6.91
N ASP A 27 -28.99 15.31 6.70
CA ASP A 27 -29.40 16.72 6.70
C ASP A 27 -29.25 17.37 8.09
N GLU A 28 -29.49 16.61 9.19
CA GLU A 28 -29.21 17.08 10.55
C GLU A 28 -27.70 17.37 10.74
N VAL A 29 -26.85 16.54 10.18
CA VAL A 29 -25.39 16.72 10.22
C VAL A 29 -24.94 17.94 9.43
N ILE A 30 -25.53 18.18 8.25
CA ILE A 30 -25.24 19.35 7.41
C ILE A 30 -25.61 20.64 8.15
N GLU A 31 -26.80 20.71 8.74
CA GLU A 31 -27.24 21.87 9.51
C GLU A 31 -26.39 22.07 10.78
N PHE A 32 -25.98 20.97 11.44
CA PHE A 32 -25.08 21.03 12.58
C PHE A 32 -23.71 21.60 12.20
N ALA A 33 -23.13 21.16 11.09
CA ALA A 33 -21.85 21.68 10.58
C ALA A 33 -21.95 23.18 10.27
N LYS A 34 -23.06 23.65 9.67
CA LYS A 34 -23.32 25.09 9.45
C LYS A 34 -23.39 25.86 10.76
N LYS A 35 -24.07 25.31 11.77
CA LYS A 35 -24.18 25.91 13.10
C LYS A 35 -22.84 26.04 13.83
N LEU A 36 -21.89 25.13 13.53
CA LEU A 36 -20.51 25.20 14.02
C LEU A 36 -19.63 26.19 13.25
N GLY A 37 -20.15 26.86 12.21
CA GLY A 37 -19.31 27.68 11.34
C GLY A 37 -18.34 26.87 10.46
N GLU A 38 -18.50 25.56 10.41
CA GLU A 38 -17.70 24.61 9.64
C GLU A 38 -18.56 23.92 8.54
N PRO A 39 -19.16 24.67 7.57
CA PRO A 39 -20.08 24.10 6.60
C PRO A 39 -19.40 23.01 5.75
N LEU A 40 -20.15 21.97 5.45
CA LEU A 40 -19.71 20.89 4.56
C LEU A 40 -19.69 21.38 3.10
N MET A 41 -18.68 20.93 2.35
CA MET A 41 -18.66 21.12 0.90
C MET A 41 -19.70 20.20 0.20
N PRO A 42 -20.17 20.53 -1.02
CA PRO A 42 -21.21 19.74 -1.71
C PRO A 42 -20.91 18.23 -1.79
N TRP A 43 -19.66 17.86 -1.99
CA TRP A 43 -19.24 16.44 -2.03
C TRP A 43 -19.35 15.76 -0.64
N GLN A 44 -19.05 16.49 0.42
CA GLN A 44 -19.18 15.98 1.80
C GLN A 44 -20.66 15.85 2.19
N GLU A 45 -21.51 16.81 1.80
CA GLU A 45 -22.96 16.70 1.99
C GLU A 45 -23.55 15.47 1.31
N LEU A 46 -23.09 15.15 0.08
CA LEU A 46 -23.53 13.94 -0.62
C LEU A 46 -23.19 12.69 0.20
N ILE A 47 -21.96 12.61 0.73
CA ILE A 47 -21.52 11.45 1.52
C ILE A 47 -22.31 11.33 2.82
N VAL A 48 -22.51 12.41 3.57
CA VAL A 48 -23.23 12.32 4.85
C VAL A 48 -24.70 11.98 4.63
N ARG A 49 -25.35 12.46 3.55
CA ARG A 49 -26.72 12.05 3.21
C ARG A 49 -26.83 10.55 2.93
N ASP A 50 -25.88 9.99 2.17
CA ASP A 50 -25.87 8.55 1.88
C ASP A 50 -25.47 7.71 3.09
N PHE A 51 -24.40 8.11 3.80
CA PHE A 51 -23.85 7.32 4.91
C PHE A 51 -24.79 7.28 6.12
N PHE A 52 -25.51 8.39 6.40
CA PHE A 52 -26.48 8.48 7.48
C PHE A 52 -27.94 8.24 7.01
N ALA A 53 -28.12 7.57 5.86
CA ALA A 53 -29.43 7.08 5.45
C ALA A 53 -29.94 6.02 6.45
N VAL A 54 -31.24 6.11 6.77
CA VAL A 54 -31.88 5.23 7.77
C VAL A 54 -32.99 4.40 7.15
N ASP A 55 -33.25 3.25 7.75
CA ASP A 55 -34.36 2.39 7.42
C ASP A 55 -35.70 2.87 8.07
N LYS A 56 -36.76 2.10 7.89
CA LYS A 56 -38.06 2.38 8.51
C LYS A 56 -38.10 2.41 10.01
N ASN A 57 -37.06 1.84 10.67
CA ASN A 57 -36.91 1.79 12.12
C ASN A 57 -35.88 2.81 12.65
N ASP A 58 -35.52 3.80 11.82
CA ASP A 58 -34.49 4.81 12.12
C ASP A 58 -33.08 4.25 12.37
N LYS A 59 -32.80 3.01 11.91
CA LYS A 59 -31.46 2.42 11.99
C LYS A 59 -30.64 2.78 10.76
N PHE A 60 -29.38 3.14 10.95
CA PHE A 60 -28.46 3.41 9.86
C PHE A 60 -28.32 2.19 8.94
N ILE A 61 -28.50 2.40 7.64
CA ILE A 61 -28.39 1.34 6.62
C ILE A 61 -26.89 1.04 6.35
N ARG A 62 -26.08 2.10 6.15
CA ARG A 62 -24.64 1.94 5.95
C ARG A 62 -23.96 1.58 7.27
N ARG A 63 -23.24 0.47 7.29
CA ARG A 63 -22.46 -0.02 8.44
C ARG A 63 -20.97 0.23 8.28
N THR A 64 -20.50 0.18 7.04
CA THR A 64 -19.12 0.46 6.68
C THR A 64 -19.11 1.49 5.56
N GLY A 65 -18.27 2.51 5.70
CA GLY A 65 -17.96 3.48 4.65
C GLY A 65 -16.49 3.45 4.30
N LEU A 66 -16.18 3.57 3.02
CA LEU A 66 -14.82 3.78 2.51
C LEU A 66 -14.80 5.01 1.61
N LEU A 67 -14.05 6.02 2.02
CA LEU A 67 -13.81 7.24 1.26
C LEU A 67 -12.36 7.27 0.77
N LEU A 68 -12.21 7.34 -0.55
CA LEU A 68 -10.94 7.55 -1.24
C LEU A 68 -10.99 8.88 -1.96
N VAL A 69 -10.07 9.79 -1.63
CA VAL A 69 -10.01 11.12 -2.23
C VAL A 69 -8.61 11.70 -2.11
N ALA A 70 -8.21 12.54 -3.04
CA ALA A 70 -6.91 13.20 -3.05
C ALA A 70 -6.62 13.96 -1.73
N ARG A 71 -5.33 14.15 -1.46
CA ARG A 71 -4.87 14.89 -0.26
C ARG A 71 -5.43 16.30 -0.24
N GLN A 72 -5.58 16.89 0.95
CA GLN A 72 -6.09 18.26 1.19
C GLN A 72 -7.53 18.52 0.66
N SER A 73 -8.26 17.49 0.25
CA SER A 73 -9.66 17.63 -0.16
C SER A 73 -10.66 17.80 0.99
N GLY A 74 -10.24 17.62 2.27
CA GLY A 74 -11.09 17.82 3.44
C GLY A 74 -11.59 16.53 4.09
N LYS A 75 -10.86 15.40 3.96
CA LYS A 75 -11.15 14.11 4.63
C LYS A 75 -11.31 14.26 6.14
N SER A 76 -10.31 14.87 6.77
CA SER A 76 -10.28 15.02 8.24
C SER A 76 -11.39 15.95 8.75
N HIS A 77 -11.73 17.00 7.99
CA HIS A 77 -12.89 17.86 8.29
C HIS A 77 -14.19 17.04 8.32
N LEU A 78 -14.44 16.22 7.28
CA LEU A 78 -15.60 15.34 7.23
C LEU A 78 -15.63 14.36 8.41
N GLY A 79 -14.52 13.67 8.69
CA GLY A 79 -14.40 12.72 9.80
C GLY A 79 -14.69 13.36 11.17
N ARG A 80 -14.16 14.57 11.41
CA ARG A 80 -14.42 15.34 12.64
C ARG A 80 -15.90 15.68 12.81
N ILE A 81 -16.53 16.22 11.76
CA ILE A 81 -17.97 16.55 11.79
C ILE A 81 -18.82 15.28 12.05
N MET A 82 -18.47 14.14 11.45
CA MET A 82 -19.16 12.87 11.71
C MET A 82 -18.99 12.41 13.17
N CYS A 83 -17.78 12.52 13.74
CA CYS A 83 -17.53 12.22 15.15
C CYS A 83 -18.34 13.14 16.08
N LEU A 84 -18.35 14.45 15.84
CA LEU A 84 -19.14 15.41 16.61
C LEU A 84 -20.65 15.15 16.48
N ALA A 85 -21.14 14.80 15.29
CA ALA A 85 -22.53 14.42 15.08
C ALA A 85 -22.91 13.16 15.89
N HIS A 86 -22.06 12.13 15.90
CA HIS A 86 -22.29 10.95 16.73
C HIS A 86 -22.31 11.29 18.23
N LEU A 87 -21.44 12.19 18.67
CA LEU A 87 -21.34 12.59 20.06
C LEU A 87 -22.54 13.46 20.50
N PHE A 88 -22.87 14.50 19.73
CA PHE A 88 -23.83 15.53 20.13
C PHE A 88 -25.24 15.40 19.54
N LEU A 89 -25.41 14.84 18.33
CA LEU A 89 -26.73 14.64 17.70
C LEU A 89 -27.29 13.24 17.95
N PHE A 90 -26.49 12.21 17.63
CA PHE A 90 -26.95 10.83 17.69
C PHE A 90 -26.80 10.20 19.08
N LYS A 91 -26.10 10.91 19.99
CA LYS A 91 -25.87 10.46 21.38
C LYS A 91 -25.31 9.04 21.45
N SER A 92 -24.36 8.74 20.56
CA SER A 92 -23.69 7.46 20.53
C SER A 92 -22.84 7.26 21.79
N PRO A 93 -23.07 6.20 22.59
CA PRO A 93 -22.40 6.01 23.88
C PRO A 93 -20.88 6.03 23.80
N ARG A 94 -20.30 5.50 22.69
CA ARG A 94 -18.87 5.56 22.45
C ARG A 94 -18.53 5.78 20.99
N VAL A 95 -17.65 6.76 20.76
CA VAL A 95 -17.05 7.11 19.46
C VAL A 95 -15.54 6.85 19.53
N LEU A 96 -14.97 6.24 18.52
CA LEU A 96 -13.53 5.99 18.43
C LEU A 96 -12.94 6.73 17.23
N ILE A 97 -11.80 7.37 17.45
CA ILE A 97 -10.92 7.85 16.36
C ILE A 97 -9.66 7.00 16.39
N ALA A 98 -9.31 6.46 15.25
CA ALA A 98 -8.11 5.67 15.08
C ALA A 98 -7.34 6.10 13.83
N SER A 99 -6.02 6.17 13.93
CA SER A 99 -5.13 6.43 12.80
C SER A 99 -3.86 5.60 12.94
N SER A 100 -3.24 5.25 11.82
CA SER A 100 -1.93 4.61 11.79
C SER A 100 -0.86 5.46 12.49
N ASN A 101 -0.96 6.76 12.37
CA ASN A 101 -0.14 7.72 13.10
C ASN A 101 -0.97 8.40 14.18
N ARG A 102 -0.67 8.07 15.44
CA ARG A 102 -1.36 8.65 16.61
C ARG A 102 -1.28 10.19 16.63
N ALA A 103 -0.17 10.78 16.21
CA ALA A 103 -0.03 12.23 16.17
C ALA A 103 -1.07 12.91 15.27
N MET A 104 -1.42 12.27 14.13
CA MET A 104 -2.47 12.79 13.23
C MET A 104 -3.87 12.69 13.87
N ALA A 105 -4.17 11.57 14.56
CA ALA A 105 -5.43 11.45 15.30
C ALA A 105 -5.55 12.50 16.41
N LEU A 106 -4.43 12.86 17.06
CA LEU A 106 -4.39 13.92 18.08
C LEU A 106 -4.62 15.31 17.50
N VAL A 107 -4.18 15.61 16.27
CA VAL A 107 -4.51 16.86 15.60
C VAL A 107 -6.03 16.98 15.45
N SER A 108 -6.68 15.97 14.88
CA SER A 108 -8.14 15.95 14.72
C SER A 108 -8.88 16.04 16.07
N PHE A 109 -8.37 15.37 17.10
CA PHE A 109 -8.91 15.48 18.47
C PHE A 109 -8.84 16.90 19.02
N ARG A 110 -7.68 17.57 18.91
CA ARG A 110 -7.49 18.95 19.40
C ARG A 110 -8.39 19.94 18.66
N GLU A 111 -8.55 19.78 17.34
CA GLU A 111 -9.45 20.61 16.55
C GLU A 111 -10.92 20.43 16.98
N MET A 112 -11.36 19.18 17.30
CA MET A 112 -12.70 18.96 17.86
C MET A 112 -12.85 19.55 19.26
N ALA A 113 -11.85 19.41 20.12
CA ALA A 113 -11.84 20.01 21.45
C ALA A 113 -12.00 21.54 21.35
N TYR A 114 -11.23 22.17 20.48
CA TYR A 114 -11.33 23.61 20.22
C TYR A 114 -12.71 24.02 19.68
N THR A 115 -13.28 23.27 18.72
CA THR A 115 -14.64 23.51 18.21
C THR A 115 -15.66 23.43 19.33
N ILE A 116 -15.54 22.44 20.23
CA ILE A 116 -16.46 22.29 21.37
C ILE A 116 -16.34 23.46 22.35
N GLU A 117 -15.12 23.81 22.75
CA GLU A 117 -14.83 24.91 23.70
C GLU A 117 -15.25 26.28 23.14
N SER A 118 -15.22 26.45 21.84
CA SER A 118 -15.62 27.71 21.15
C SER A 118 -17.13 27.87 20.99
N HIS A 119 -17.95 26.88 21.37
CA HIS A 119 -19.40 26.92 21.21
C HIS A 119 -20.11 26.57 22.52
N ASP A 120 -20.68 27.56 23.19
CA ASP A 120 -21.37 27.38 24.49
C ASP A 120 -22.41 26.25 24.48
N PHE A 121 -23.18 26.10 23.39
CA PHE A 121 -24.22 25.08 23.28
C PHE A 121 -23.66 23.63 23.19
N LEU A 122 -22.37 23.46 22.93
CA LEU A 122 -21.66 22.19 23.01
C LEU A 122 -20.93 22.07 24.36
N ASN A 123 -20.23 23.13 24.73
CA ASN A 123 -19.37 23.12 25.92
C ASN A 123 -20.18 22.87 27.20
N CYS A 124 -21.39 23.42 27.29
CA CYS A 124 -22.28 23.17 28.45
C CYS A 124 -22.69 21.69 28.62
N GLN A 125 -22.53 20.85 27.60
CA GLN A 125 -22.82 19.41 27.63
C GLN A 125 -21.60 18.56 28.07
N VAL A 126 -20.41 19.18 28.10
CA VAL A 126 -19.15 18.47 28.33
C VAL A 126 -18.86 18.35 29.82
N LYS A 127 -18.58 17.11 30.25
CA LYS A 127 -18.10 16.79 31.60
C LYS A 127 -16.59 16.99 31.70
N ALA A 128 -15.83 16.53 30.69
CA ALA A 128 -14.37 16.61 30.69
C ALA A 128 -13.80 16.45 29.28
N ILE A 129 -12.76 17.23 28.98
CA ILE A 129 -11.85 17.01 27.86
C ILE A 129 -10.48 16.66 28.45
N ARG A 130 -9.97 15.46 28.16
CA ARG A 130 -8.68 15.00 28.68
C ARG A 130 -7.64 15.04 27.56
N HIS A 131 -6.55 15.77 27.79
CA HIS A 131 -5.42 15.91 26.87
C HIS A 131 -4.20 15.07 27.27
N ALA A 132 -4.31 14.26 28.34
CA ALA A 132 -3.18 13.48 28.84
C ALA A 132 -2.82 12.34 27.89
N ASN A 133 -1.52 12.21 27.62
CA ASN A 133 -0.97 11.20 26.69
C ASN A 133 -1.47 9.78 27.02
N GLY A 134 -2.11 9.13 26.04
CA GLY A 134 -2.63 7.78 26.14
C GLY A 134 -4.08 7.68 26.61
N THR A 135 -4.67 8.78 27.09
CA THR A 135 -6.03 8.82 27.64
C THR A 135 -6.90 9.94 27.09
N GLU A 136 -6.50 10.49 25.90
CA GLU A 136 -7.23 11.60 25.27
C GLU A 136 -8.67 11.18 24.99
N SER A 137 -9.59 11.98 25.54
CA SER A 137 -11.02 11.70 25.45
C SER A 137 -11.86 12.94 25.68
N ILE A 138 -13.07 12.93 25.10
CA ILE A 138 -14.14 13.90 25.37
C ILE A 138 -15.28 13.12 25.99
N GLU A 139 -15.77 13.53 27.17
CA GLU A 139 -16.85 12.89 27.90
C GLU A 139 -17.99 13.88 28.13
N LEU A 140 -19.21 13.53 27.77
CA LEU A 140 -20.40 14.33 28.01
C LEU A 140 -20.97 14.05 29.41
N LEU A 141 -21.69 15.02 29.94
CA LEU A 141 -22.45 14.89 31.19
C LEU A 141 -23.51 13.77 31.07
N PRO A 142 -23.86 13.06 32.15
CA PRO A 142 -24.86 11.99 32.12
C PRO A 142 -26.22 12.44 31.58
N GLU A 143 -26.67 13.66 31.95
CA GLU A 143 -27.93 14.27 31.47
C GLU A 143 -27.96 14.49 29.96
N PHE A 144 -26.80 14.56 29.30
CA PHE A 144 -26.66 14.64 27.86
C PHE A 144 -26.27 13.29 27.21
N GLY A 145 -26.50 12.19 27.95
CA GLY A 145 -26.30 10.81 27.45
C GLY A 145 -24.99 10.16 27.89
N GLY A 146 -24.09 10.86 28.62
CA GLY A 146 -22.83 10.29 29.10
C GLY A 146 -21.90 9.77 27.99
N CYS A 147 -22.07 10.27 26.78
CA CYS A 147 -21.35 9.81 25.58
C CYS A 147 -19.85 10.11 25.71
N ARG A 148 -19.03 9.27 25.09
CA ARG A 148 -17.59 9.41 25.15
C ARG A 148 -16.91 9.20 23.79
N LEU A 149 -15.96 10.07 23.49
CA LEU A 149 -15.03 9.91 22.36
C LEU A 149 -13.64 9.60 22.90
N ASP A 150 -13.00 8.57 22.35
CA ASP A 150 -11.62 8.16 22.67
C ASP A 150 -10.74 8.17 21.43
N VAL A 151 -9.48 8.56 21.60
CA VAL A 151 -8.43 8.39 20.60
C VAL A 151 -7.71 7.07 20.84
N VAL A 152 -7.61 6.23 19.80
CA VAL A 152 -6.95 4.93 19.89
C VAL A 152 -5.85 4.82 18.84
N ALA A 153 -4.77 4.11 19.19
CA ALA A 153 -3.74 3.79 18.20
C ALA A 153 -4.21 2.63 17.30
N ALA A 154 -3.87 2.70 16.02
CA ALA A 154 -4.11 1.62 15.05
C ALA A 154 -3.09 0.48 15.25
N THR A 155 -3.15 -0.16 16.42
CA THR A 155 -2.31 -1.30 16.77
C THR A 155 -3.16 -2.50 17.16
N ARG A 156 -2.56 -3.68 17.18
CA ARG A 156 -3.22 -4.92 17.60
C ARG A 156 -3.93 -4.80 18.96
N ASP A 157 -3.36 -4.06 19.88
CA ASP A 157 -3.87 -3.96 21.27
C ASP A 157 -4.68 -2.69 21.52
N GLY A 158 -4.54 -1.65 20.69
CA GLY A 158 -5.15 -0.34 20.91
C GLY A 158 -6.68 -0.34 20.92
N ALA A 159 -7.32 -1.23 20.16
CA ALA A 159 -8.77 -1.32 20.04
C ALA A 159 -9.38 -2.58 20.64
N ARG A 160 -8.58 -3.56 21.11
CA ARG A 160 -9.08 -4.82 21.66
C ARG A 160 -9.93 -4.60 22.90
N GLY A 161 -11.06 -5.31 22.98
CA GLY A 161 -11.99 -5.24 24.11
C GLY A 161 -12.81 -3.95 24.19
N ARG A 162 -12.70 -3.06 23.20
CA ARG A 162 -13.53 -1.85 23.12
C ARG A 162 -14.78 -2.09 22.29
N THR A 163 -15.88 -1.48 22.69
CA THR A 163 -17.14 -1.45 21.96
C THR A 163 -17.42 -0.02 21.54
N SER A 164 -17.86 0.23 20.30
CA SER A 164 -18.18 1.55 19.79
C SER A 164 -19.45 1.55 18.95
N TRP A 165 -20.09 2.71 18.86
CA TRP A 165 -21.23 2.98 17.95
C TRP A 165 -20.78 3.66 16.68
N PHE A 166 -19.66 4.36 16.73
CA PHE A 166 -18.99 4.90 15.55
C PHE A 166 -17.48 4.79 15.70
N THR A 167 -16.83 4.37 14.64
CA THR A 167 -15.36 4.36 14.54
C THR A 167 -14.94 5.04 13.25
N TRP A 168 -14.12 6.07 13.37
CA TRP A 168 -13.45 6.69 12.25
C TRP A 168 -12.00 6.21 12.17
N GLY A 169 -11.65 5.51 11.10
CA GLY A 169 -10.30 5.07 10.79
C GLY A 169 -9.69 5.94 9.69
N ASP A 170 -8.70 6.76 10.03
CA ASP A 170 -8.04 7.66 9.09
C ASP A 170 -6.74 7.07 8.54
N GLU A 171 -6.37 7.46 7.32
CA GLU A 171 -5.20 7.02 6.55
C GLU A 171 -5.10 5.49 6.45
N MET A 172 -6.20 4.85 5.99
CA MET A 172 -6.30 3.38 5.93
C MET A 172 -5.18 2.73 5.09
N ARG A 173 -4.60 3.43 4.14
CA ARG A 173 -3.48 2.91 3.33
C ARG A 173 -2.25 2.51 4.16
N GLU A 174 -2.07 3.14 5.31
CA GLU A 174 -0.94 2.89 6.21
C GLU A 174 -1.23 1.82 7.29
N TRP A 175 -2.42 1.20 7.28
CA TRP A 175 -2.81 0.26 8.33
C TRP A 175 -2.31 -1.14 8.05
N SER A 176 -1.88 -1.83 9.12
CA SER A 176 -1.61 -3.26 9.06
C SER A 176 -2.90 -4.09 9.12
N GLN A 177 -2.84 -5.32 8.62
CA GLN A 177 -3.98 -6.24 8.67
C GLN A 177 -4.40 -6.56 10.12
N GLU A 178 -3.43 -6.64 11.04
CA GLU A 178 -3.69 -6.88 12.46
C GLU A 178 -4.48 -5.74 13.10
N ALA A 179 -4.14 -4.48 12.75
CA ALA A 179 -4.83 -3.30 13.26
C ALA A 179 -6.28 -3.22 12.75
N VAL A 180 -6.51 -3.49 11.47
CA VAL A 180 -7.87 -3.55 10.90
C VAL A 180 -8.68 -4.68 11.54
N THR A 181 -8.08 -5.85 11.75
CA THR A 181 -8.72 -6.99 12.41
C THR A 181 -9.08 -6.69 13.86
N ALA A 182 -8.30 -5.85 14.56
CA ALA A 182 -8.58 -5.45 15.94
C ALA A 182 -9.73 -4.42 16.03
N ILE A 183 -9.84 -3.50 15.05
CA ILE A 183 -10.81 -2.40 15.10
C ILE A 183 -12.19 -2.78 14.53
N THR A 184 -12.24 -3.57 13.47
CA THR A 184 -13.49 -3.92 12.78
C THR A 184 -14.56 -4.53 13.72
N PRO A 185 -14.23 -5.39 14.70
CA PRO A 185 -15.24 -5.95 15.60
C PRO A 185 -15.83 -4.94 16.62
N THR A 186 -15.21 -3.77 16.81
CA THR A 186 -15.65 -2.82 17.85
C THR A 186 -17.08 -2.34 17.66
N THR A 187 -17.57 -2.26 16.41
CA THR A 187 -18.94 -1.83 16.07
C THR A 187 -19.92 -2.98 15.88
N ARG A 188 -19.46 -4.24 15.91
CA ARG A 188 -20.31 -5.40 15.60
C ARG A 188 -21.43 -5.62 16.63
N ALA A 189 -21.11 -5.47 17.91
CA ALA A 189 -22.08 -5.73 19.00
C ALA A 189 -23.13 -4.62 19.17
N THR A 190 -22.88 -3.43 18.59
CA THR A 190 -23.72 -2.24 18.77
C THR A 190 -24.58 -1.92 17.55
N ASP A 191 -24.46 -2.71 16.49
CA ASP A 191 -24.97 -2.29 15.17
C ASP A 191 -24.37 -0.94 14.72
N GLY A 192 -23.16 -0.59 15.17
CA GLY A 192 -22.49 0.66 14.91
C GLY A 192 -21.98 0.81 13.49
N GLN A 193 -21.39 1.96 13.21
CA GLN A 193 -20.84 2.32 11.91
C GLN A 193 -19.31 2.47 11.97
N THR A 194 -18.62 2.04 10.92
CA THR A 194 -17.18 2.30 10.72
C THR A 194 -16.99 3.10 9.45
N PHE A 195 -16.26 4.20 9.51
CA PHE A 195 -15.95 5.03 8.36
C PHE A 195 -14.44 5.10 8.15
N TRP A 196 -13.98 4.61 7.01
CA TRP A 196 -12.59 4.61 6.61
C TRP A 196 -12.30 5.74 5.65
N THR A 197 -11.21 6.46 5.87
CA THR A 197 -10.74 7.51 4.98
C THR A 197 -9.31 7.24 4.55
N SER A 198 -9.00 7.46 3.28
CA SER A 198 -7.65 7.30 2.73
C SER A 198 -7.47 8.09 1.43
N ASN A 199 -6.21 8.26 1.03
CA ASN A 199 -5.83 8.50 -0.36
C ASN A 199 -5.70 7.14 -1.07
N ALA A 200 -5.27 7.16 -2.33
CA ALA A 200 -4.88 5.93 -3.03
C ALA A 200 -3.78 5.22 -2.26
N GLY A 201 -3.86 3.90 -2.27
CA GLY A 201 -2.84 3.02 -1.74
C GLY A 201 -1.79 2.66 -2.79
N ASP A 202 -0.90 1.80 -2.37
CA ASP A 202 0.07 1.10 -3.20
C ASP A 202 -0.12 -0.42 -3.07
N ALA A 203 0.79 -1.19 -3.66
CA ALA A 203 0.76 -2.64 -3.54
C ALA A 203 0.85 -3.17 -2.10
N PHE A 204 1.31 -2.37 -1.14
CA PHE A 204 1.49 -2.76 0.28
C PHE A 204 0.32 -2.37 1.17
N SER A 205 -0.56 -1.53 0.67
CA SER A 205 -1.79 -1.12 1.36
C SER A 205 -2.81 -2.26 1.38
N LEU A 206 -2.39 -3.49 1.75
CA LEU A 206 -3.18 -4.72 1.62
C LEU A 206 -4.59 -4.62 2.20
N PRO A 207 -4.81 -4.10 3.42
CA PRO A 207 -6.17 -3.98 3.95
C PRO A 207 -7.05 -3.04 3.12
N LEU A 208 -6.48 -1.94 2.62
CA LEU A 208 -7.18 -0.97 1.77
C LEU A 208 -7.50 -1.59 0.41
N ASN A 209 -6.54 -2.29 -0.21
CA ASN A 209 -6.70 -2.96 -1.50
C ASN A 209 -7.82 -4.00 -1.43
N ASN A 210 -7.79 -4.89 -0.42
CA ASN A 210 -8.84 -5.89 -0.19
C ASN A 210 -10.23 -5.26 0.03
N LEU A 211 -10.30 -4.13 0.76
CA LEU A 211 -11.57 -3.46 1.00
C LEU A 211 -12.10 -2.78 -0.27
N LYS A 212 -11.22 -2.19 -1.08
CA LYS A 212 -11.56 -1.59 -2.37
C LYS A 212 -12.03 -2.64 -3.38
N GLU A 213 -11.36 -3.79 -3.48
CA GLU A 213 -11.79 -4.89 -4.34
C GLU A 213 -13.21 -5.36 -4.01
N ARG A 214 -13.48 -5.61 -2.72
CA ARG A 214 -14.83 -5.95 -2.24
C ARG A 214 -15.86 -4.87 -2.54
N ALA A 215 -15.46 -3.60 -2.51
CA ALA A 215 -16.32 -2.47 -2.85
C ALA A 215 -16.67 -2.41 -4.35
N ALA A 216 -15.77 -2.90 -5.21
CA ALA A 216 -15.96 -2.94 -6.67
C ALA A 216 -16.82 -4.13 -7.12
N GLU A 217 -16.85 -5.24 -6.35
CA GLU A 217 -17.51 -6.51 -6.70
C GLU A 217 -19.00 -6.64 -6.29
N ASN A 218 -19.79 -5.57 -6.39
CA ASN A 218 -21.20 -5.58 -5.97
C ASN A 218 -21.39 -5.54 -4.44
N PRO A 219 -20.99 -4.46 -3.77
CA PRO A 219 -21.07 -4.34 -2.33
C PRO A 219 -22.51 -4.39 -1.81
N PRO A 220 -22.74 -4.96 -0.61
CA PRO A 220 -24.07 -4.96 0.00
C PRO A 220 -24.53 -3.53 0.31
N LYS A 221 -25.84 -3.31 0.45
CA LYS A 221 -26.40 -1.99 0.81
C LYS A 221 -25.82 -1.41 2.11
N THR A 222 -25.28 -2.25 2.97
CA THR A 222 -24.63 -1.83 4.22
C THR A 222 -23.22 -1.24 4.02
N PHE A 223 -22.67 -1.32 2.80
CA PHE A 223 -21.36 -0.78 2.46
C PHE A 223 -21.50 0.47 1.57
N GLY A 224 -21.02 1.61 2.06
CA GLY A 224 -20.88 2.86 1.31
C GLY A 224 -19.47 3.01 0.75
N PHE A 225 -19.32 3.05 -0.56
CA PHE A 225 -18.05 3.29 -1.24
C PHE A 225 -18.10 4.59 -2.02
N TYR A 226 -17.06 5.41 -1.85
CA TYR A 226 -16.96 6.74 -2.47
C TYR A 226 -15.51 6.98 -2.92
N GLU A 227 -15.24 6.89 -4.22
CA GLU A 227 -13.91 7.11 -4.77
C GLU A 227 -13.88 8.33 -5.68
N TYR A 228 -13.15 9.34 -5.24
CA TYR A 228 -12.76 10.52 -6.01
C TYR A 228 -11.35 10.30 -6.54
N SER A 229 -11.24 9.90 -7.79
CA SER A 229 -9.96 9.61 -8.45
C SER A 229 -10.00 10.05 -9.90
N ALA A 230 -8.84 10.33 -10.49
CA ALA A 230 -8.72 10.55 -11.92
C ALA A 230 -8.97 9.23 -12.70
N PRO A 231 -9.29 9.30 -14.00
CA PRO A 231 -9.27 8.13 -14.86
C PRO A 231 -7.88 7.48 -14.89
N ASN A 232 -7.83 6.15 -14.97
CA ASN A 232 -6.56 5.42 -15.12
C ASN A 232 -5.84 5.88 -16.39
N MET A 233 -4.51 5.85 -16.37
CA MET A 233 -3.63 6.24 -17.47
C MET A 233 -3.77 7.71 -17.90
N LEU A 234 -4.23 8.60 -17.02
CA LEU A 234 -4.23 10.03 -17.28
C LEU A 234 -2.79 10.54 -17.42
N LYS A 235 -2.49 11.16 -18.57
CA LYS A 235 -1.18 11.81 -18.77
C LYS A 235 -1.12 13.12 -17.99
N VAL A 236 -0.01 13.36 -17.29
CA VAL A 236 0.25 14.63 -16.58
C VAL A 236 0.65 15.67 -17.63
N ASP A 237 -0.32 16.48 -18.05
CA ASP A 237 -0.13 17.58 -19.01
C ASP A 237 -0.99 18.78 -18.59
N THR A 238 -0.36 19.78 -18.00
CA THR A 238 -1.02 20.99 -17.49
C THR A 238 -1.69 21.84 -18.58
N ASN A 239 -1.38 21.60 -19.86
CA ASN A 239 -2.03 22.25 -20.99
C ASN A 239 -3.24 21.45 -21.53
N SER A 240 -3.44 20.23 -21.05
CA SER A 240 -4.54 19.38 -21.49
C SER A 240 -5.81 19.65 -20.69
N LYS A 241 -6.94 19.79 -21.39
CA LYS A 241 -8.27 19.87 -20.75
C LYS A 241 -8.60 18.58 -20.01
N ALA A 242 -8.28 17.42 -20.59
CA ALA A 242 -8.51 16.11 -20.01
C ALA A 242 -7.76 15.92 -18.68
N PHE A 243 -6.54 16.46 -18.56
CA PHE A 243 -5.80 16.46 -17.29
C PHE A 243 -6.57 17.20 -16.21
N TRP A 244 -7.04 18.42 -16.47
CA TRP A 244 -7.77 19.22 -15.48
C TRP A 244 -9.16 18.64 -15.13
N GLU A 245 -9.82 17.97 -16.06
CA GLU A 245 -11.04 17.21 -15.79
C GLU A 245 -10.73 16.02 -14.84
N GLY A 246 -9.62 15.31 -15.07
CA GLY A 246 -9.15 14.25 -14.17
C GLY A 246 -8.78 14.77 -12.78
N VAL A 247 -8.10 15.92 -12.70
CA VAL A 247 -7.81 16.59 -11.43
C VAL A 247 -9.10 16.95 -10.70
N ALA A 248 -10.10 17.49 -11.38
CA ALA A 248 -11.40 17.84 -10.78
C ALA A 248 -12.18 16.61 -10.26
N MET A 249 -12.03 15.44 -10.90
CA MET A 249 -12.61 14.19 -10.42
C MET A 249 -11.94 13.69 -9.13
N ALA A 250 -10.63 13.87 -8.99
CA ALA A 250 -9.88 13.44 -7.82
C ALA A 250 -9.91 14.45 -6.66
N ASN A 251 -10.08 15.76 -6.99
CA ASN A 251 -10.04 16.86 -6.03
C ASN A 251 -11.38 17.61 -5.95
N PRO A 252 -12.38 17.07 -5.23
CA PRO A 252 -13.70 17.69 -5.15
C PRO A 252 -13.69 19.05 -4.43
N ALA A 253 -12.60 19.42 -3.76
CA ALA A 253 -12.37 20.73 -3.16
C ALA A 253 -11.81 21.78 -4.14
N LEU A 254 -11.46 21.41 -5.38
CA LEU A 254 -10.93 22.30 -6.39
C LEU A 254 -11.91 23.43 -6.72
N GLY A 255 -11.43 24.66 -6.66
CA GLY A 255 -12.24 25.87 -6.87
C GLY A 255 -13.08 26.28 -5.66
N ILE A 256 -13.06 25.52 -4.54
CA ILE A 256 -13.71 25.87 -3.27
C ILE A 256 -12.66 26.18 -2.20
N ARG A 257 -11.75 25.25 -1.93
CA ARG A 257 -10.65 25.40 -0.95
C ARG A 257 -9.27 25.23 -1.56
N VAL A 258 -9.17 24.55 -2.69
CA VAL A 258 -7.92 24.31 -3.41
C VAL A 258 -7.95 25.11 -4.71
N SER A 259 -6.95 25.96 -4.93
CA SER A 259 -6.83 26.74 -6.17
C SER A 259 -6.04 25.96 -7.23
N ARG A 260 -6.15 26.41 -8.48
CA ARG A 260 -5.36 25.86 -9.58
C ARG A 260 -3.86 26.07 -9.37
N GLU A 261 -3.51 27.25 -8.90
CA GLU A 261 -2.13 27.67 -8.67
C GLU A 261 -1.46 26.77 -7.63
N ALA A 262 -2.17 26.40 -6.56
CA ALA A 262 -1.68 25.47 -5.54
C ALA A 262 -1.41 24.06 -6.14
N ILE A 263 -2.24 23.62 -7.08
CA ILE A 263 -2.01 22.34 -7.78
C ILE A 263 -0.82 22.47 -8.74
N GLU A 264 -0.71 23.55 -9.53
CA GLU A 264 0.42 23.78 -10.44
C GLU A 264 1.76 23.83 -9.66
N GLU A 265 1.77 24.42 -8.45
CA GLU A 265 2.93 24.42 -7.56
C GLU A 265 3.28 23.00 -7.08
N SER A 266 2.29 22.23 -6.64
CA SER A 266 2.48 20.83 -6.25
C SER A 266 3.05 19.97 -7.40
N LEU A 267 2.57 20.17 -8.62
CA LEU A 267 3.07 19.47 -9.81
C LEU A 267 4.52 19.77 -10.11
N SER A 268 5.01 20.98 -9.75
CA SER A 268 6.40 21.38 -10.00
C SER A 268 7.39 20.83 -8.97
N THR A 269 6.91 20.44 -7.78
CA THR A 269 7.74 20.05 -6.63
C THR A 269 7.62 18.59 -6.25
N SER A 270 6.54 17.91 -6.67
CA SER A 270 6.27 16.51 -6.30
C SER A 270 6.84 15.53 -7.31
N SER A 271 7.20 14.35 -6.83
CA SER A 271 7.55 13.21 -7.66
C SER A 271 6.35 12.69 -8.46
N HIS A 272 6.59 11.91 -9.50
CA HIS A 272 5.52 11.31 -10.30
C HIS A 272 4.57 10.47 -9.43
N ASP A 273 5.09 9.64 -8.54
CA ASP A 273 4.30 8.78 -7.67
C ASP A 273 3.45 9.57 -6.68
N GLU A 274 3.98 10.67 -6.14
CA GLU A 274 3.21 11.59 -5.31
C GLU A 274 2.08 12.27 -6.09
N ILE A 275 2.33 12.69 -7.33
CA ILE A 275 1.27 13.23 -8.20
C ILE A 275 0.18 12.18 -8.41
N MET A 276 0.56 10.95 -8.72
CA MET A 276 -0.41 9.86 -8.94
C MET A 276 -1.22 9.56 -7.67
N THR A 277 -0.58 9.37 -6.52
CA THR A 277 -1.26 8.95 -5.28
C THR A 277 -1.93 10.10 -4.54
N GLU A 278 -1.25 11.23 -4.39
CA GLU A 278 -1.70 12.32 -3.51
C GLU A 278 -2.62 13.31 -4.23
N LEU A 279 -2.36 13.59 -5.53
CA LEU A 279 -3.13 14.54 -6.31
C LEU A 279 -4.23 13.87 -7.16
N LEU A 280 -3.92 12.77 -7.81
CA LEU A 280 -4.85 12.11 -8.74
C LEU A 280 -5.62 10.94 -8.09
N CYS A 281 -5.26 10.57 -6.88
CA CYS A 281 -5.82 9.42 -6.14
C CYS A 281 -5.80 8.13 -6.96
N LEU A 282 -4.69 7.90 -7.66
CA LEU A 282 -4.45 6.72 -8.49
C LEU A 282 -3.45 5.80 -7.80
N TRP A 283 -3.70 4.49 -7.91
CA TRP A 283 -2.80 3.48 -7.39
C TRP A 283 -1.51 3.45 -8.18
N VAL A 284 -0.38 3.36 -7.48
CA VAL A 284 0.92 3.05 -8.08
C VAL A 284 1.24 1.59 -7.83
N SER A 285 1.67 0.89 -8.88
CA SER A 285 1.87 -0.56 -8.85
C SER A 285 3.11 -0.97 -8.07
N SER A 286 4.10 -0.10 -7.93
CA SER A 286 5.26 -0.34 -7.07
C SER A 286 5.81 0.96 -6.53
N LEU A 287 6.17 0.95 -5.24
CA LEU A 287 7.08 1.92 -4.67
C LEU A 287 8.46 1.67 -5.28
N GLN A 288 8.84 2.52 -6.23
CA GLN A 288 10.23 2.63 -6.70
C GLN A 288 10.87 1.27 -7.04
N SER A 289 10.44 0.66 -8.15
CA SER A 289 11.31 -0.35 -8.77
C SER A 289 12.67 0.31 -8.99
N PRO A 290 13.77 -0.27 -8.55
CA PRO A 290 15.11 0.29 -8.83
C PRO A 290 15.47 0.18 -10.31
N PHE A 291 14.70 -0.58 -11.08
CA PHE A 291 14.95 -0.84 -12.49
C PHE A 291 14.18 0.15 -13.35
N PRO A 292 14.82 0.81 -14.34
CA PRO A 292 14.14 1.69 -15.27
C PRO A 292 12.99 0.96 -16.01
N PRO A 293 11.84 1.60 -16.21
CA PRO A 293 10.73 0.99 -16.95
C PRO A 293 11.16 0.51 -18.34
N GLY A 294 10.81 -0.72 -18.72
CA GLY A 294 11.17 -1.33 -19.99
C GLY A 294 12.59 -1.90 -20.08
N SER A 295 13.44 -1.68 -19.07
CA SER A 295 14.84 -2.13 -19.12
C SER A 295 15.00 -3.66 -19.10
N LEU A 296 14.07 -4.38 -18.49
CA LEU A 296 14.05 -5.84 -18.49
C LEU A 296 13.66 -6.39 -19.85
N GLU A 297 12.64 -5.83 -20.47
CA GLU A 297 12.22 -6.21 -21.82
C GLU A 297 13.33 -5.99 -22.84
N GLU A 298 14.10 -4.92 -22.69
CA GLU A 298 15.27 -4.62 -23.54
C GLU A 298 16.43 -5.60 -23.33
N CYS A 299 16.48 -6.33 -22.22
CA CYS A 299 17.42 -7.42 -21.94
C CYS A 299 16.94 -8.77 -22.49
N GLY A 300 15.77 -8.84 -23.11
CA GLY A 300 15.23 -10.07 -23.70
C GLY A 300 15.99 -10.53 -24.94
N ASP A 301 16.43 -11.79 -24.96
CA ASP A 301 17.08 -12.44 -26.10
C ASP A 301 16.50 -13.85 -26.28
N ASN A 302 15.49 -13.99 -27.12
CA ASN A 302 14.78 -15.25 -27.34
C ASN A 302 15.68 -16.35 -27.96
N SER A 303 16.86 -15.98 -28.44
CA SER A 303 17.85 -16.94 -28.97
C SER A 303 18.76 -17.51 -27.89
N LEU A 304 18.68 -16.99 -26.66
CA LEU A 304 19.52 -17.41 -25.55
C LEU A 304 19.37 -18.91 -25.26
N GLN A 305 20.50 -19.61 -25.36
CA GLN A 305 20.61 -21.02 -24.96
C GLN A 305 21.73 -21.16 -23.93
N MET A 306 21.44 -21.87 -22.86
CA MET A 306 22.43 -22.21 -21.84
C MET A 306 22.79 -23.69 -21.97
N SER A 307 24.08 -23.95 -22.18
CA SER A 307 24.58 -25.30 -22.44
C SER A 307 24.99 -26.03 -21.14
N PRO A 308 24.56 -27.28 -20.91
CA PRO A 308 25.13 -28.12 -19.87
C PRO A 308 26.65 -28.24 -20.02
N GLY A 309 27.39 -28.18 -18.92
CA GLY A 309 28.85 -28.29 -18.91
C GLY A 309 29.61 -26.96 -19.10
N ALA A 310 28.93 -25.86 -19.49
CA ALA A 310 29.51 -24.51 -19.44
C ALA A 310 29.69 -24.06 -17.97
N TYR A 311 30.51 -23.00 -17.77
CA TYR A 311 30.68 -22.40 -16.45
C TYR A 311 29.34 -21.80 -15.98
N THR A 312 28.69 -22.53 -15.08
CA THR A 312 27.33 -22.21 -14.60
C THR A 312 27.35 -21.88 -13.11
N VAL A 313 26.64 -20.83 -12.73
CA VAL A 313 26.31 -20.48 -11.35
C VAL A 313 24.81 -20.60 -11.17
N PHE A 314 24.38 -21.27 -10.10
CA PHE A 314 23.00 -21.31 -9.69
C PHE A 314 22.76 -20.29 -8.58
N GLY A 315 21.51 -19.81 -8.49
CA GLY A 315 21.02 -19.04 -7.36
C GLY A 315 19.61 -19.49 -7.02
N PHE A 316 19.32 -19.61 -5.74
CA PHE A 316 17.99 -19.90 -5.29
C PHE A 316 17.58 -19.04 -4.11
N ASP A 317 16.28 -18.77 -4.03
CA ASP A 317 15.70 -18.04 -2.91
C ASP A 317 14.29 -18.56 -2.57
N VAL A 318 13.88 -18.29 -1.34
CA VAL A 318 12.56 -18.65 -0.81
C VAL A 318 11.86 -17.40 -0.33
N SER A 319 10.59 -17.24 -0.70
CA SER A 319 9.75 -16.13 -0.25
C SER A 319 9.61 -16.11 1.28
N PRO A 320 9.44 -14.94 1.91
CA PRO A 320 9.25 -14.84 3.36
C PRO A 320 8.03 -15.61 3.89
N SER A 321 7.01 -15.77 3.05
CA SER A 321 5.81 -16.56 3.37
C SER A 321 6.06 -18.07 3.35
N LYS A 322 7.22 -18.53 2.87
CA LYS A 322 7.56 -19.91 2.57
C LYS A 322 6.58 -20.60 1.59
N ARG A 323 5.89 -19.83 0.77
CA ARG A 323 4.93 -20.38 -0.22
C ARG A 323 5.52 -20.53 -1.61
N MET A 324 6.60 -19.81 -1.89
CA MET A 324 7.25 -19.81 -3.20
C MET A 324 8.76 -19.93 -3.06
N ALA A 325 9.38 -20.63 -4.00
CA ALA A 325 10.83 -20.68 -4.18
C ALA A 325 11.17 -20.71 -5.66
N SER A 326 12.35 -20.20 -6.02
CA SER A 326 12.83 -20.19 -7.40
C SER A 326 14.29 -20.62 -7.46
N LEU A 327 14.63 -21.38 -8.49
CA LEU A 327 15.98 -21.71 -8.90
C LEU A 327 16.26 -21.07 -10.24
N CYS A 328 17.31 -20.25 -10.28
CA CYS A 328 17.83 -19.64 -11.52
C CYS A 328 19.23 -20.16 -11.84
N ALA A 329 19.57 -20.11 -13.11
CA ALA A 329 20.93 -20.36 -13.60
C ALA A 329 21.49 -19.15 -14.34
N GLY A 330 22.80 -18.96 -14.28
CA GLY A 330 23.51 -17.97 -15.07
C GLY A 330 24.80 -18.51 -15.66
N GLN A 331 25.13 -18.04 -16.86
CA GLN A 331 26.33 -18.38 -17.60
C GLN A 331 26.94 -17.15 -18.25
N ILE A 332 28.25 -17.08 -18.37
CA ILE A 332 28.91 -16.08 -19.23
C ILE A 332 28.82 -16.60 -20.66
N LEU A 333 28.21 -15.83 -21.52
CA LEU A 333 28.04 -16.13 -22.94
C LEU A 333 29.34 -15.87 -23.72
N PRO A 334 29.50 -16.41 -24.93
CA PRO A 334 30.70 -16.19 -25.77
C PRO A 334 30.98 -14.71 -26.09
N ASP A 335 29.96 -13.86 -26.09
CA ASP A 335 30.07 -12.40 -26.29
C ASP A 335 30.38 -11.61 -25.00
N GLY A 336 30.53 -12.29 -23.86
CA GLY A 336 30.83 -11.72 -22.56
C GLY A 336 29.62 -11.25 -21.77
N ARG A 337 28.38 -11.34 -22.32
CA ARG A 337 27.14 -11.05 -21.59
C ARG A 337 26.84 -12.17 -20.59
N ILE A 338 25.99 -11.88 -19.61
CA ILE A 338 25.52 -12.83 -18.62
C ILE A 338 24.12 -13.31 -19.03
N GLY A 339 24.02 -14.55 -19.47
CA GLY A 339 22.75 -15.21 -19.77
C GLY A 339 22.07 -15.72 -18.50
N ILE A 340 20.81 -15.39 -18.28
CA ILE A 340 20.01 -15.81 -17.11
C ILE A 340 18.78 -16.59 -17.57
N GLY A 341 18.46 -17.66 -16.85
CA GLY A 341 17.23 -18.44 -17.05
C GLY A 341 16.67 -18.98 -15.73
N VAL A 342 15.36 -19.06 -15.63
CA VAL A 342 14.68 -19.75 -14.54
C VAL A 342 14.60 -21.25 -14.87
N LEU A 343 15.15 -22.09 -14.02
CA LEU A 343 15.14 -23.54 -14.18
C LEU A 343 13.90 -24.17 -13.57
N GLN A 344 13.52 -23.72 -12.36
CA GLN A 344 12.37 -24.27 -11.65
C GLN A 344 11.78 -23.28 -10.66
N GLN A 345 10.47 -23.35 -10.47
CA GLN A 345 9.74 -22.65 -9.41
C GLN A 345 8.91 -23.68 -8.63
N TRP A 346 8.79 -23.44 -7.32
CA TRP A 346 7.92 -24.21 -6.42
C TRP A 346 6.89 -23.27 -5.84
N GLN A 347 5.66 -23.72 -5.77
CA GLN A 347 4.54 -22.99 -5.19
C GLN A 347 3.66 -23.90 -4.35
N ASN A 348 3.25 -23.44 -3.18
CA ASN A 348 2.32 -24.15 -2.31
C ASN A 348 1.48 -23.14 -1.52
N ASP A 349 0.19 -23.40 -1.36
CA ASP A 349 -0.74 -22.47 -0.69
C ASP A 349 -0.49 -22.34 0.82
N ILE A 350 0.17 -23.33 1.44
CA ILE A 350 0.50 -23.33 2.87
C ILE A 350 1.99 -23.07 3.09
N ALA A 351 2.84 -24.00 2.66
CA ALA A 351 4.29 -23.87 2.71
C ALA A 351 4.94 -24.87 1.76
N ILE A 352 6.03 -24.46 1.10
CA ILE A 352 6.88 -25.35 0.29
C ILE A 352 7.63 -26.32 1.20
N ASN A 353 7.98 -27.49 0.64
CA ASN A 353 8.78 -28.51 1.32
C ASN A 353 10.27 -28.29 1.02
N ASP A 354 11.06 -27.93 2.02
CA ASP A 354 12.50 -27.69 1.88
C ASP A 354 13.28 -28.91 1.36
N LEU A 355 12.79 -30.16 1.60
CA LEU A 355 13.38 -31.39 1.05
C LEU A 355 13.15 -31.51 -0.45
N GLU A 356 11.94 -31.20 -0.90
CA GLU A 356 11.56 -31.24 -2.31
C GLU A 356 12.33 -30.19 -3.11
N VAL A 357 12.47 -28.97 -2.55
CA VAL A 357 13.27 -27.90 -3.16
C VAL A 357 14.73 -28.32 -3.28
N ALA A 358 15.35 -28.86 -2.19
CA ALA A 358 16.72 -29.34 -2.22
C ALA A 358 16.94 -30.48 -3.23
N ALA A 359 16.00 -31.42 -3.31
CA ALA A 359 16.06 -32.52 -4.28
C ALA A 359 15.95 -32.01 -5.73
N GLY A 360 15.05 -31.08 -6.01
CA GLY A 360 14.92 -30.47 -7.33
C GLY A 360 16.16 -29.67 -7.75
N ILE A 361 16.75 -28.87 -6.83
CA ILE A 361 18.00 -28.17 -7.10
C ILE A 361 19.13 -29.16 -7.40
N LYS A 362 19.22 -30.25 -6.63
CA LYS A 362 20.24 -31.30 -6.85
C LYS A 362 20.07 -31.97 -8.21
N ALA A 363 18.85 -32.29 -8.63
CA ALA A 363 18.56 -32.86 -9.95
C ALA A 363 19.05 -31.94 -11.10
N TRP A 364 18.79 -30.65 -11.01
CA TRP A 364 19.30 -29.67 -11.98
C TRP A 364 20.82 -29.53 -11.90
N ALA A 365 21.41 -29.63 -10.70
CA ALA A 365 22.86 -29.57 -10.51
C ALA A 365 23.56 -30.78 -11.16
N ASP A 366 22.95 -31.95 -11.18
CA ASP A 366 23.49 -33.13 -11.88
C ASP A 366 23.56 -32.95 -13.40
N ILE A 367 22.66 -32.14 -13.96
CA ILE A 367 22.61 -31.85 -15.41
C ILE A 367 23.64 -30.75 -15.76
N TYR A 368 23.59 -29.60 -15.07
CA TYR A 368 24.39 -28.44 -15.43
C TYR A 368 25.77 -28.39 -14.75
N ARG A 369 25.95 -29.14 -13.68
CA ARG A 369 27.21 -29.20 -12.87
C ARG A 369 27.70 -27.79 -12.47
N PRO A 370 26.85 -26.99 -11.77
CA PRO A 370 27.20 -25.61 -11.42
C PRO A 370 28.46 -25.58 -10.59
N ARG A 371 29.29 -24.56 -10.83
CA ARG A 371 30.48 -24.34 -10.03
C ARG A 371 30.15 -23.94 -8.59
N GLN A 372 29.07 -23.18 -8.43
CA GLN A 372 28.57 -22.72 -7.14
C GLN A 372 27.07 -22.54 -7.18
N ILE A 373 26.44 -22.71 -6.02
CA ILE A 373 25.00 -22.47 -5.79
C ILE A 373 24.93 -21.34 -4.75
N MET A 374 24.45 -20.17 -5.18
CA MET A 374 24.32 -18.96 -4.37
C MET A 374 23.04 -18.99 -3.56
N PHE A 375 23.11 -18.55 -2.30
CA PHE A 375 21.92 -18.44 -1.43
C PHE A 375 22.04 -17.28 -0.42
N ASP A 376 20.91 -16.92 0.19
CA ASP A 376 20.83 -15.96 1.30
C ASP A 376 20.44 -16.72 2.58
N LYS A 377 21.37 -16.82 3.54
CA LYS A 377 21.21 -17.63 4.76
C LYS A 377 19.96 -17.35 5.59
N TYR A 378 19.40 -16.12 5.52
CA TYR A 378 18.29 -15.73 6.38
C TYR A 378 16.99 -16.52 6.16
N ALA A 379 16.78 -17.05 4.97
CA ALA A 379 15.58 -17.82 4.64
C ALA A 379 15.85 -19.24 4.14
N THR A 380 17.09 -19.52 3.72
CA THR A 380 17.40 -20.70 2.90
C THR A 380 18.51 -21.59 3.44
N GLN A 381 19.02 -21.31 4.65
CA GLN A 381 20.14 -22.05 5.26
C GLN A 381 19.89 -23.57 5.31
N THR A 382 18.69 -24.00 5.71
CA THR A 382 18.35 -25.44 5.81
C THR A 382 18.47 -26.16 4.45
N ILE A 383 18.08 -25.50 3.36
CA ILE A 383 18.18 -26.03 2.00
C ILE A 383 19.65 -26.08 1.58
N ALA A 384 20.41 -25.01 1.86
CA ALA A 384 21.82 -24.93 1.55
C ALA A 384 22.64 -26.03 2.27
N ASP A 385 22.38 -26.29 3.55
CA ASP A 385 23.03 -27.34 4.32
C ASP A 385 22.78 -28.73 3.72
N ARG A 386 21.56 -28.99 3.24
CA ARG A 386 21.20 -30.24 2.54
C ARG A 386 21.95 -30.40 1.23
N LEU A 387 22.08 -29.32 0.46
CA LEU A 387 22.84 -29.31 -0.79
C LEU A 387 24.32 -29.53 -0.55
N ALA A 388 24.89 -28.91 0.48
CA ALA A 388 26.28 -29.12 0.89
C ALA A 388 26.52 -30.58 1.29
N ASN A 389 25.64 -31.17 2.09
CA ASN A 389 25.69 -32.60 2.47
C ASN A 389 25.54 -33.55 1.25
N ALA A 390 24.86 -33.07 0.18
CA ALA A 390 24.77 -33.81 -1.10
C ALA A 390 25.94 -33.51 -2.05
N GLY A 391 27.04 -32.93 -1.56
CA GLY A 391 28.27 -32.68 -2.30
C GLY A 391 28.25 -31.45 -3.23
N GLN A 392 27.27 -30.55 -3.08
CA GLN A 392 27.21 -29.32 -3.87
C GLN A 392 28.01 -28.20 -3.19
N VAL A 393 28.64 -27.35 -4.00
CA VAL A 393 29.36 -26.17 -3.50
C VAL A 393 28.37 -25.02 -3.35
N VAL A 394 28.05 -24.65 -2.11
CA VAL A 394 27.14 -23.56 -1.79
C VAL A 394 27.89 -22.34 -1.27
N GLU A 395 27.43 -21.13 -1.59
CA GLU A 395 28.05 -19.87 -1.15
C GLU A 395 26.99 -18.86 -0.66
N ASP A 396 27.19 -18.35 0.56
CA ASP A 396 26.30 -17.33 1.16
C ASP A 396 26.56 -15.93 0.58
N CYS A 397 25.54 -15.31 0.02
CA CYS A 397 25.56 -13.94 -0.50
C CYS A 397 24.70 -12.99 0.34
N SER A 398 24.70 -13.16 1.66
CA SER A 398 23.95 -12.30 2.57
C SER A 398 24.72 -11.02 2.98
N SER A 399 24.03 -10.12 3.71
CA SER A 399 24.59 -8.89 4.28
C SER A 399 25.23 -7.96 3.23
N ASN A 400 26.49 -7.56 3.38
CA ASN A 400 27.16 -6.62 2.48
C ASN A 400 27.30 -7.16 1.05
N ASN A 401 27.46 -8.46 0.89
CA ASN A 401 27.55 -9.08 -0.43
C ASN A 401 26.25 -8.88 -1.21
N PHE A 402 25.10 -8.95 -0.54
CA PHE A 402 23.80 -8.75 -1.19
C PHE A 402 23.57 -7.29 -1.61
N TYR A 403 24.10 -6.30 -0.87
CA TYR A 403 24.08 -4.90 -1.33
C TYR A 403 24.87 -4.72 -2.62
N GLN A 404 26.08 -5.31 -2.71
CA GLN A 404 26.88 -5.29 -3.94
C GLN A 404 26.14 -6.03 -5.07
N ALA A 405 25.52 -7.18 -4.78
CA ALA A 405 24.76 -7.95 -5.75
C ALA A 405 23.61 -7.15 -6.36
N CYS A 406 22.90 -6.36 -5.57
CA CYS A 406 21.86 -5.47 -6.08
C CYS A 406 22.43 -4.37 -7.00
N GLY A 407 23.60 -3.79 -6.65
CA GLY A 407 24.28 -2.80 -7.48
C GLY A 407 24.73 -3.39 -8.82
N ASP A 408 25.40 -4.54 -8.79
CA ASP A 408 25.90 -5.25 -9.99
C ASP A 408 24.75 -5.66 -10.91
N LEU A 409 23.62 -6.08 -10.33
CA LEU A 409 22.40 -6.42 -11.09
C LEU A 409 21.86 -5.19 -11.83
N LEU A 410 21.67 -4.06 -11.14
CA LEU A 410 21.18 -2.84 -11.77
C LEU A 410 22.10 -2.38 -12.91
N ASP A 411 23.40 -2.32 -12.64
CA ASP A 411 24.39 -1.95 -13.65
C ASP A 411 24.35 -2.90 -14.86
N SER A 412 24.23 -4.20 -14.63
CA SER A 412 24.16 -5.19 -15.70
C SER A 412 22.88 -5.09 -16.55
N ILE A 413 21.76 -4.68 -15.95
CA ILE A 413 20.50 -4.40 -16.67
C ILE A 413 20.62 -3.13 -17.48
N VAL A 414 21.03 -2.01 -16.85
CA VAL A 414 21.15 -0.69 -17.51
C VAL A 414 22.14 -0.72 -18.66
N THR A 415 23.25 -1.45 -18.51
CA THR A 415 24.28 -1.62 -19.53
C THR A 415 23.99 -2.76 -20.53
N LYS A 416 22.86 -3.47 -20.37
CA LYS A 416 22.46 -4.62 -21.20
C LYS A 416 23.51 -5.76 -21.22
N ARG A 417 24.29 -5.86 -20.16
CA ARG A 417 25.24 -6.97 -19.98
C ARG A 417 24.53 -8.24 -19.48
N MET A 418 23.42 -8.12 -18.77
CA MET A 418 22.54 -9.24 -18.45
C MET A 418 21.51 -9.42 -19.57
N VAL A 419 21.30 -10.66 -19.99
CA VAL A 419 20.25 -11.05 -20.94
C VAL A 419 19.48 -12.26 -20.44
N HIS A 420 18.21 -12.37 -20.83
CA HIS A 420 17.35 -13.48 -20.46
C HIS A 420 16.52 -13.97 -21.69
N ASN A 421 16.03 -15.19 -21.62
CA ASN A 421 15.34 -15.85 -22.73
C ASN A 421 13.86 -15.44 -22.92
N GLY A 422 13.44 -14.29 -22.37
CA GLY A 422 12.07 -13.80 -22.50
C GLY A 422 11.03 -14.51 -21.62
N GLN A 423 11.45 -15.33 -20.64
CA GLN A 423 10.52 -15.96 -19.70
C GLN A 423 9.69 -14.91 -18.98
N ARG A 424 8.37 -15.03 -19.09
CA ARG A 424 7.41 -14.10 -18.52
C ARG A 424 7.54 -13.98 -16.99
N SER A 425 7.87 -15.07 -16.32
CA SER A 425 8.12 -15.12 -14.88
C SER A 425 9.26 -14.21 -14.42
N ILE A 426 10.28 -13.97 -15.28
CA ILE A 426 11.36 -13.02 -14.99
C ILE A 426 10.78 -11.61 -14.96
N ILE A 427 10.13 -11.18 -16.04
CA ILE A 427 9.59 -9.82 -16.19
C ILE A 427 8.62 -9.51 -15.04
N GLU A 428 7.60 -10.36 -14.83
CA GLU A 428 6.59 -10.18 -13.79
C GLU A 428 7.19 -10.13 -12.37
N SER A 429 8.23 -10.92 -12.08
CA SER A 429 8.85 -10.91 -10.75
C SER A 429 9.70 -9.66 -10.50
N PHE A 430 10.34 -9.11 -11.53
CA PHE A 430 11.10 -7.86 -11.42
C PHE A 430 10.20 -6.64 -11.26
N ASP A 431 8.99 -6.63 -11.84
CA ASP A 431 7.98 -5.60 -11.63
C ASP A 431 7.51 -5.51 -10.18
N ASN A 432 7.61 -6.61 -9.44
CA ASN A 432 7.23 -6.69 -8.03
C ASN A 432 8.32 -6.19 -7.07
N VAL A 433 9.53 -5.90 -7.55
CA VAL A 433 10.68 -5.56 -6.69
C VAL A 433 10.52 -4.17 -6.08
N ALA A 434 10.66 -4.09 -4.76
CA ALA A 434 10.83 -2.83 -4.04
C ALA A 434 12.26 -2.68 -3.53
N ALA A 435 12.77 -1.45 -3.59
CA ALA A 435 14.10 -1.10 -3.09
C ALA A 435 14.05 -0.33 -1.77
N LYS A 436 15.06 -0.51 -0.93
CA LYS A 436 15.39 0.42 0.15
C LYS A 436 16.68 1.14 -0.22
N VAL A 437 16.59 2.45 -0.33
CA VAL A 437 17.74 3.33 -0.50
C VAL A 437 18.21 3.77 0.88
N SER A 438 19.53 3.74 1.12
CA SER A 438 20.20 4.36 2.25
C SER A 438 21.27 5.31 1.70
N ASP A 439 21.85 6.18 2.52
CA ASP A 439 22.77 7.26 2.09
C ASP A 439 23.93 6.80 1.20
N SER A 440 24.28 5.53 1.19
CA SER A 440 25.43 5.00 0.45
C SER A 440 25.14 3.75 -0.39
N ALA A 441 23.95 3.14 -0.28
CA ALA A 441 23.64 1.88 -0.97
C ALA A 441 22.13 1.63 -1.06
N TRP A 442 21.73 0.77 -1.98
CA TRP A 442 20.35 0.28 -2.07
C TRP A 442 20.32 -1.26 -2.08
N ARG A 443 19.20 -1.82 -1.70
CA ARG A 443 18.96 -3.26 -1.81
C ARG A 443 17.51 -3.59 -2.08
N ILE A 444 17.28 -4.75 -2.67
CA ILE A 444 15.97 -5.37 -2.78
C ILE A 444 15.41 -5.73 -1.40
N ILE A 445 14.13 -5.45 -1.15
CA ILE A 445 13.49 -5.71 0.14
C ILE A 445 12.34 -6.71 -0.01
N LYS A 446 12.51 -7.92 0.55
CA LYS A 446 11.49 -8.98 0.54
C LYS A 446 10.15 -8.55 1.15
N ARG A 447 10.16 -7.81 2.27
CA ARG A 447 8.93 -7.45 3.02
C ARG A 447 8.08 -6.35 2.39
N LYS A 448 8.62 -5.65 1.38
CA LYS A 448 7.94 -4.52 0.72
C LYS A 448 7.69 -4.77 -0.77
N SER A 449 7.98 -5.95 -1.26
CA SER A 449 7.71 -6.33 -2.65
C SER A 449 6.28 -6.80 -2.83
N ALA A 450 5.67 -6.44 -3.96
CA ALA A 450 4.24 -6.63 -4.21
C ALA A 450 3.84 -8.10 -4.41
N GLY A 451 4.81 -8.95 -4.77
CA GLY A 451 4.61 -10.37 -5.04
C GLY A 451 5.85 -11.19 -4.73
N ASP A 452 5.98 -12.33 -5.39
CA ASP A 452 7.18 -13.15 -5.29
C ASP A 452 8.36 -12.49 -6.02
N ILE A 453 9.48 -12.35 -5.31
CA ILE A 453 10.74 -11.80 -5.81
C ILE A 453 11.89 -12.76 -5.62
N SER A 454 11.63 -14.05 -5.45
CA SER A 454 12.67 -15.06 -5.32
C SER A 454 13.56 -15.14 -6.57
N ILE A 455 12.99 -14.88 -7.78
CA ILE A 455 13.76 -14.77 -9.03
C ILE A 455 14.74 -13.59 -9.01
N PRO A 456 14.33 -12.32 -8.82
CA PRO A 456 15.24 -11.17 -8.76
C PRO A 456 16.35 -11.33 -7.74
N ILE A 457 16.08 -11.91 -6.56
CA ILE A 457 17.07 -12.17 -5.54
C ILE A 457 18.09 -13.22 -6.02
N SER A 458 17.60 -14.33 -6.58
CA SER A 458 18.44 -15.37 -7.14
C SER A 458 19.33 -14.85 -8.27
N VAL A 459 18.75 -14.04 -9.16
CA VAL A 459 19.48 -13.40 -10.28
C VAL A 459 20.54 -12.42 -9.77
N ALA A 460 20.23 -11.59 -8.76
CA ALA A 460 21.22 -10.67 -8.17
C ALA A 460 22.46 -11.40 -7.65
N MET A 461 22.27 -12.50 -6.93
CA MET A 461 23.36 -13.33 -6.41
C MET A 461 24.20 -13.97 -7.53
N ILE A 462 23.55 -14.43 -8.60
CA ILE A 462 24.20 -15.01 -9.77
C ILE A 462 25.05 -13.96 -10.49
N VAL A 463 24.48 -12.81 -10.80
CA VAL A 463 25.17 -11.71 -11.49
C VAL A 463 26.38 -11.26 -10.70
N TRP A 464 26.24 -11.05 -9.38
CA TRP A 464 27.33 -10.70 -8.50
C TRP A 464 28.48 -11.72 -8.55
N LYS A 465 28.16 -13.03 -8.60
CA LYS A 465 29.18 -14.07 -8.68
C LYS A 465 29.89 -14.08 -10.03
N LEU A 466 29.15 -13.90 -11.12
CA LEU A 466 29.70 -13.93 -12.47
C LEU A 466 30.44 -12.64 -12.87
N THR A 467 30.20 -11.52 -12.20
CA THR A 467 30.94 -10.27 -12.41
C THR A 467 32.29 -10.24 -11.69
N LYS A 468 32.51 -11.11 -10.71
CA LYS A 468 33.79 -11.19 -10.04
C LYS A 468 34.89 -11.81 -10.93
N PRO A 469 36.15 -11.36 -10.81
CA PRO A 469 37.26 -12.02 -11.49
C PRO A 469 37.31 -13.50 -11.15
N GLN A 470 37.31 -14.33 -12.16
CA GLN A 470 37.49 -15.77 -11.97
C GLN A 470 38.92 -16.03 -11.53
N GLN A 471 39.12 -16.62 -10.35
CA GLN A 471 40.42 -17.15 -9.97
C GLN A 471 40.74 -18.32 -10.90
N VAL A 472 41.57 -18.09 -11.91
CA VAL A 472 42.20 -19.15 -12.67
C VAL A 472 43.16 -19.85 -11.70
N ALA A 473 42.85 -21.09 -11.34
CA ALA A 473 43.78 -21.91 -10.62
C ALA A 473 45.07 -22.02 -11.47
N ALA A 474 46.16 -21.39 -11.02
CA ALA A 474 47.45 -21.58 -11.66
C ALA A 474 47.83 -23.05 -11.45
N ILE A 475 47.77 -23.83 -12.53
CA ILE A 475 48.34 -25.17 -12.55
C ILE A 475 49.83 -24.94 -12.60
N TYR A 476 50.50 -24.98 -11.46
CA TYR A 476 51.95 -25.18 -11.41
C TYR A 476 52.21 -26.63 -11.81
N SER A 477 52.64 -26.85 -13.04
CA SER A 477 53.27 -28.10 -13.45
C SER A 477 54.70 -28.09 -12.86
N GLU A 478 54.96 -28.93 -11.83
CA GLU A 478 56.29 -29.35 -11.50
C GLU A 478 56.87 -30.32 -12.55
#